data_736fd1c6c0ee5db39c8de213c18096f0
#
_entry.id   736fd1c6c0ee5db39c8de213c18096f0
#
_cell.length_a   1.000
_cell.length_b   1.000
_cell.length_c   1.000
_cell.angle_alpha   90.00
_cell.angle_beta   90.00
_cell.angle_gamma   90.00
#
_symmetry.space_group_name_H-M   'P 1'
#
loop_
_entity.id
_entity.type
_entity.pdbx_description
1 polymer ?
#
loop_
_entity_poly.entity_id
_entity_poly.type
_entity_poly.pdbx_seq_one_letter_code
_entity_poly.pdbx_strand_id
1 'polypeptide(L)'
;MSCISCNSSFSNQQFKIGNHFKCSEFFNYKFPLKCAKKYKLNLVFCKRCNLIQFKNPINYLNLLPKFKWMVNKEEDKYHPDFIKILLKKKILSKKFEILGISNYDKKLLSTLENYGYKKTKLLNLKNHLNIKTRFDYRQEIIQKNLSENSAKVFLKRNKKVDLIVCSKLIEHTQNIRQVFSFFKKILKKNGLIIIDVPDSKKSLVQGNISMIWEEHISYFTNKSLHNTLVINGFKKILSKTFFFKQENNLVFFYKKNEVKSYPNKLLKEKNLIMKFKIKVKNYKKRIENILQTFKERKYFNVVYGAGHNSVAFINYLKLGKYFSYIVDDDENKKNLKLYGSNLEVKNFDYIKKISKKFVIFLGINIYIESKVTPKLKQLKDSKVFSLYPDSKLFFK
;
A
#
# COMPACT_ATOMS: atom_id res chain seq x y z
N MET A 1 -20.57 -6.45 -10.39
CA MET A 1 -19.67 -5.79 -9.41
C MET A 1 -19.54 -4.33 -9.77
N SER A 2 -19.50 -3.46 -8.76
CA SER A 2 -19.44 -2.01 -8.87
C SER A 2 -18.27 -1.43 -8.08
N CYS A 3 -17.99 -0.17 -8.29
CA CYS A 3 -16.92 0.55 -7.58
C CYS A 3 -17.18 0.60 -6.07
N ILE A 4 -16.19 0.23 -5.26
CA ILE A 4 -16.27 0.19 -3.79
C ILE A 4 -16.42 1.58 -3.16
N SER A 5 -16.07 2.65 -3.90
CA SER A 5 -16.18 4.05 -3.45
C SER A 5 -17.52 4.69 -3.82
N CYS A 6 -18.02 4.53 -5.04
CA CYS A 6 -19.17 5.28 -5.55
C CYS A 6 -20.31 4.43 -6.12
N ASN A 7 -20.18 3.11 -6.09
CA ASN A 7 -21.14 2.12 -6.61
C ASN A 7 -21.45 2.21 -8.13
N SER A 8 -20.69 2.97 -8.89
CA SER A 8 -20.87 3.08 -10.35
C SER A 8 -20.17 1.93 -11.08
N SER A 9 -20.54 1.71 -12.32
CA SER A 9 -19.93 0.71 -13.20
C SER A 9 -18.46 1.04 -13.50
N PHE A 10 -17.72 -0.01 -13.84
CA PHE A 10 -16.35 0.13 -14.34
C PHE A 10 -16.31 0.53 -15.80
N SER A 11 -15.19 1.12 -16.23
CA SER A 11 -14.88 1.28 -17.65
C SER A 11 -14.44 -0.06 -18.24
N ASN A 12 -14.40 -0.13 -19.57
CA ASN A 12 -13.80 -1.29 -20.27
C ASN A 12 -12.27 -1.34 -20.11
N GLN A 13 -11.67 -0.28 -19.54
CA GLN A 13 -10.23 -0.24 -19.27
C GLN A 13 -9.90 -1.10 -18.06
N GLN A 14 -9.09 -2.11 -18.29
CA GLN A 14 -8.62 -3.03 -17.27
C GLN A 14 -7.20 -3.49 -17.54
N PHE A 15 -6.50 -3.87 -16.47
CA PHE A 15 -5.19 -4.50 -16.54
C PHE A 15 -5.25 -5.86 -15.83
N LYS A 16 -5.25 -6.94 -16.61
CA LYS A 16 -5.27 -8.32 -16.11
C LYS A 16 -3.85 -8.72 -15.74
N ILE A 17 -3.56 -8.84 -14.44
CA ILE A 17 -2.28 -9.33 -13.94
C ILE A 17 -2.23 -10.85 -14.10
N GLY A 18 -3.32 -11.55 -13.75
CA GLY A 18 -3.46 -13.00 -13.90
C GLY A 18 -3.83 -13.70 -12.60
N ASN A 19 -3.59 -15.02 -12.56
CA ASN A 19 -3.79 -15.84 -11.36
C ASN A 19 -2.48 -15.96 -10.61
N HIS A 20 -2.39 -15.40 -9.42
CA HIS A 20 -1.17 -15.34 -8.61
C HIS A 20 -1.41 -15.73 -7.17
N PHE A 21 -0.37 -16.24 -6.53
CA PHE A 21 -0.31 -16.37 -5.08
C PHE A 21 -0.11 -15.00 -4.45
N LYS A 22 -0.42 -14.86 -3.17
CA LYS A 22 -0.14 -13.61 -2.45
C LYS A 22 1.37 -13.35 -2.36
N CYS A 23 1.75 -12.09 -2.46
CA CYS A 23 3.16 -11.66 -2.36
C CYS A 23 3.72 -11.84 -0.95
N SER A 24 2.85 -12.01 0.03
CA SER A 24 3.19 -12.23 1.44
C SER A 24 3.28 -13.71 1.83
N GLU A 25 3.13 -14.65 0.88
CA GLU A 25 3.16 -16.08 1.17
C GLU A 25 4.41 -16.78 0.65
N PHE A 26 4.99 -17.58 1.55
CA PHE A 26 6.12 -18.45 1.27
C PHE A 26 5.78 -19.88 1.72
N PHE A 27 6.50 -20.87 1.21
CA PHE A 27 6.32 -22.25 1.61
C PHE A 27 7.64 -22.94 1.97
N ASN A 28 7.52 -24.01 2.75
CA ASN A 28 8.56 -24.99 3.07
C ASN A 28 7.87 -26.30 3.45
N TYR A 29 8.59 -27.23 4.09
CA TYR A 29 8.00 -28.50 4.55
C TYR A 29 6.84 -28.31 5.56
N LYS A 30 6.87 -27.23 6.41
CA LYS A 30 5.78 -26.90 7.36
C LYS A 30 4.56 -26.25 6.68
N PHE A 31 4.79 -25.54 5.58
CA PHE A 31 3.75 -24.86 4.80
C PHE A 31 3.83 -25.30 3.34
N PRO A 32 3.35 -26.51 3.01
CA PRO A 32 3.54 -27.11 1.69
C PRO A 32 2.78 -26.36 0.58
N LEU A 33 3.26 -26.54 -0.65
CA LEU A 33 2.73 -25.85 -1.85
C LEU A 33 1.21 -26.11 -2.05
N LYS A 34 0.72 -27.30 -1.74
CA LYS A 34 -0.70 -27.67 -1.86
C LYS A 34 -1.67 -26.83 -0.99
N CYS A 35 -1.16 -26.16 0.04
CA CYS A 35 -1.95 -25.31 0.91
C CYS A 35 -2.14 -23.88 0.39
N ALA A 36 -1.53 -23.52 -0.73
CA ALA A 36 -1.59 -22.16 -1.27
C ALA A 36 -2.73 -22.01 -2.27
N LYS A 37 -3.37 -20.84 -2.20
CA LYS A 37 -4.45 -20.44 -3.10
C LYS A 37 -4.00 -19.35 -4.08
N LYS A 38 -4.35 -19.54 -5.35
CA LYS A 38 -4.20 -18.49 -6.36
C LYS A 38 -5.42 -17.58 -6.40
N TYR A 39 -5.19 -16.31 -6.64
CA TYR A 39 -6.22 -15.28 -6.76
C TYR A 39 -6.11 -14.60 -8.12
N LYS A 40 -7.28 -14.35 -8.74
CA LYS A 40 -7.34 -13.63 -10.02
C LYS A 40 -7.23 -12.14 -9.77
N LEU A 41 -6.06 -11.57 -10.09
CA LEU A 41 -5.77 -10.16 -9.91
C LEU A 41 -6.07 -9.39 -11.21
N ASN A 42 -6.99 -8.44 -11.13
CA ASN A 42 -7.39 -7.61 -12.26
C ASN A 42 -7.71 -6.19 -11.77
N LEU A 43 -6.95 -5.22 -12.22
CA LEU A 43 -7.20 -3.80 -11.95
C LEU A 43 -8.22 -3.26 -12.93
N VAL A 44 -9.20 -2.54 -12.40
CA VAL A 44 -10.27 -1.87 -13.16
C VAL A 44 -10.35 -0.39 -12.78
N PHE A 45 -10.89 0.40 -13.69
CA PHE A 45 -11.03 1.84 -13.55
C PHE A 45 -12.51 2.23 -13.44
N CYS A 46 -12.86 3.02 -12.43
CA CYS A 46 -14.21 3.53 -12.26
C CYS A 46 -14.46 4.74 -13.17
N LYS A 47 -15.49 4.68 -13.99
CA LYS A 47 -15.88 5.79 -14.91
C LYS A 47 -16.22 7.08 -14.18
N ARG A 48 -16.79 6.98 -12.96
CA ARG A 48 -17.30 8.13 -12.21
C ARG A 48 -16.22 8.77 -11.32
N CYS A 49 -15.65 8.03 -10.36
CA CYS A 49 -14.73 8.61 -9.39
C CYS A 49 -13.26 8.48 -9.79
N ASN A 50 -12.94 7.84 -10.90
CA ASN A 50 -11.59 7.55 -11.41
C ASN A 50 -10.74 6.66 -10.51
N LEU A 51 -11.34 5.97 -9.54
CA LEU A 51 -10.61 5.04 -8.70
C LEU A 51 -10.15 3.84 -9.51
N ILE A 52 -8.87 3.50 -9.39
CA ILE A 52 -8.32 2.21 -9.83
C ILE A 52 -8.37 1.26 -8.64
N GLN A 53 -8.93 0.08 -8.83
CA GLN A 53 -9.09 -0.91 -7.77
C GLN A 53 -9.03 -2.32 -8.33
N PHE A 54 -8.81 -3.30 -7.46
CA PHE A 54 -9.05 -4.69 -7.85
C PHE A 54 -10.54 -4.94 -8.13
N LYS A 55 -10.82 -5.62 -9.25
CA LYS A 55 -12.21 -6.00 -9.62
C LYS A 55 -12.83 -6.92 -8.58
N ASN A 56 -12.05 -7.90 -8.14
CA ASN A 56 -12.41 -8.90 -7.14
C ASN A 56 -11.36 -8.85 -6.01
N PRO A 57 -11.53 -8.00 -5.00
CA PRO A 57 -10.61 -7.97 -3.86
C PRO A 57 -10.58 -9.33 -3.15
N ILE A 58 -9.42 -9.73 -2.69
CA ILE A 58 -9.26 -10.91 -1.84
C ILE A 58 -10.01 -10.66 -0.52
N ASN A 59 -10.74 -11.66 -0.02
CA ASN A 59 -11.41 -11.55 1.27
C ASN A 59 -10.39 -11.18 2.37
N TYR A 60 -10.75 -10.22 3.22
CA TYR A 60 -9.88 -9.65 4.25
C TYR A 60 -9.26 -10.69 5.18
N LEU A 61 -9.96 -11.79 5.50
CA LEU A 61 -9.43 -12.89 6.31
C LEU A 61 -8.28 -13.63 5.62
N ASN A 62 -8.34 -13.72 4.29
CA ASN A 62 -7.28 -14.34 3.49
C ASN A 62 -6.06 -13.42 3.32
N LEU A 63 -6.18 -12.12 3.64
CA LEU A 63 -5.06 -11.16 3.58
C LEU A 63 -4.25 -11.14 4.87
N LEU A 64 -4.75 -11.73 5.97
CA LEU A 64 -4.00 -11.78 7.22
C LEU A 64 -2.67 -12.51 7.02
N PRO A 65 -1.54 -11.95 7.51
CA PRO A 65 -0.23 -12.54 7.33
C PRO A 65 -0.10 -13.84 8.11
N LYS A 66 0.51 -14.84 7.48
CA LYS A 66 0.83 -16.12 8.13
C LYS A 66 2.11 -16.04 8.99
N PHE A 67 2.96 -15.05 8.72
CA PHE A 67 4.25 -14.89 9.38
C PHE A 67 4.28 -13.62 10.22
N LYS A 68 4.77 -13.71 11.46
CA LYS A 68 4.86 -12.57 12.40
C LYS A 68 5.90 -11.53 11.99
N TRP A 69 6.93 -11.92 11.24
CA TRP A 69 8.00 -11.03 10.76
C TRP A 69 7.57 -10.12 9.58
N MET A 70 6.39 -10.33 9.02
CA MET A 70 5.86 -9.46 7.97
C MET A 70 5.35 -8.17 8.57
N VAL A 71 6.21 -7.18 8.67
CA VAL A 71 5.90 -5.84 9.16
C VAL A 71 6.19 -4.82 8.09
N ASN A 72 5.19 -4.03 7.70
CA ASN A 72 5.35 -2.92 6.78
C ASN A 72 5.72 -1.65 7.58
N LYS A 73 6.81 -1.00 7.19
CA LYS A 73 7.19 0.32 7.71
C LYS A 73 6.79 1.37 6.69
N GLU A 74 5.86 2.24 7.08
CA GLU A 74 5.37 3.34 6.26
C GLU A 74 6.18 4.62 6.51
N GLU A 75 6.30 5.47 5.47
CA GLU A 75 6.90 6.80 5.63
C GLU A 75 5.92 7.73 6.38
N ASP A 76 6.42 8.34 7.45
CA ASP A 76 5.65 9.21 8.33
C ASP A 76 6.39 10.51 8.73
N LYS A 77 7.60 10.73 8.20
CA LYS A 77 8.45 11.89 8.53
C LYS A 77 7.83 13.23 8.18
N TYR A 78 6.83 13.26 7.31
CA TYR A 78 6.10 14.47 6.89
C TYR A 78 4.99 14.89 7.86
N HIS A 79 4.64 14.08 8.85
CA HIS A 79 3.57 14.40 9.79
C HIS A 79 3.79 15.75 10.52
N PRO A 80 4.98 16.06 11.08
CA PRO A 80 5.23 17.36 11.69
C PRO A 80 5.02 18.53 10.74
N ASP A 81 5.47 18.42 9.49
CA ASP A 81 5.32 19.50 8.51
C ASP A 81 3.87 19.70 8.10
N PHE A 82 3.11 18.61 7.96
CA PHE A 82 1.68 18.70 7.69
C PHE A 82 0.94 19.39 8.84
N ILE A 83 1.25 19.04 10.10
CA ILE A 83 0.64 19.70 11.27
C ILE A 83 0.99 21.17 11.33
N LYS A 84 2.25 21.58 11.06
CA LYS A 84 2.63 23.00 10.98
C LYS A 84 1.77 23.77 9.96
N ILE A 85 1.47 23.15 8.79
CA ILE A 85 0.58 23.75 7.79
C ILE A 85 -0.83 23.97 8.36
N LEU A 86 -1.37 22.97 9.08
CA LEU A 86 -2.71 23.08 9.69
C LEU A 86 -2.76 24.14 10.79
N LEU A 87 -1.71 24.24 11.63
CA LEU A 87 -1.61 25.22 12.70
C LEU A 87 -1.57 26.66 12.14
N LYS A 88 -0.78 26.89 11.08
CA LYS A 88 -0.74 28.20 10.39
C LYS A 88 -2.13 28.62 9.87
N LYS A 89 -2.97 27.69 9.48
CA LYS A 89 -4.34 27.97 9.03
C LYS A 89 -5.36 28.21 10.16
N LYS A 90 -4.96 28.03 11.43
CA LYS A 90 -5.81 28.22 12.63
C LYS A 90 -7.16 27.45 12.59
N ILE A 91 -7.19 26.31 11.92
CA ILE A 91 -8.42 25.52 11.74
C ILE A 91 -8.65 24.57 12.93
N LEU A 92 -7.58 24.13 13.58
CA LEU A 92 -7.64 23.19 14.70
C LEU A 92 -7.75 23.93 16.05
N SER A 93 -8.70 23.53 16.87
CA SER A 93 -8.84 24.00 18.25
C SER A 93 -8.20 23.02 19.24
N LYS A 94 -7.52 23.51 20.26
CA LYS A 94 -6.97 22.71 21.37
C LYS A 94 -8.05 21.93 22.17
N LYS A 95 -9.32 22.35 22.04
CA LYS A 95 -10.47 21.69 22.66
C LYS A 95 -11.00 20.49 21.87
N PHE A 96 -10.48 20.22 20.66
CA PHE A 96 -10.97 19.17 19.79
C PHE A 96 -10.78 17.78 20.40
N GLU A 97 -11.84 16.96 20.33
CA GLU A 97 -11.80 15.52 20.52
C GLU A 97 -11.29 14.88 19.23
N ILE A 98 -10.12 14.24 19.28
CA ILE A 98 -9.41 13.71 18.11
C ILE A 98 -9.35 12.19 18.21
N LEU A 99 -9.78 11.50 17.14
CA LEU A 99 -9.76 10.05 17.05
C LEU A 99 -8.89 9.58 15.90
N GLY A 100 -7.81 8.83 16.19
CA GLY A 100 -7.10 8.03 15.23
C GLY A 100 -7.79 6.69 15.03
N ILE A 101 -7.75 6.14 13.83
CA ILE A 101 -8.48 4.93 13.45
C ILE A 101 -7.60 3.68 13.53
N SER A 102 -6.33 3.79 13.20
CA SER A 102 -5.39 2.66 13.17
C SER A 102 -4.06 2.97 13.87
N ASN A 103 -3.25 1.95 14.07
CA ASN A 103 -1.91 2.13 14.64
C ASN A 103 -1.00 3.06 13.84
N TYR A 104 -1.27 3.25 12.55
CA TYR A 104 -0.55 4.19 11.68
C TYR A 104 -0.82 5.66 12.04
N ASP A 105 -1.89 5.92 12.80
CA ASP A 105 -2.22 7.27 13.25
C ASP A 105 -1.47 7.70 14.50
N LYS A 106 -0.86 6.76 15.24
CA LYS A 106 -0.17 7.03 16.52
C LYS A 106 0.84 8.17 16.43
N LYS A 107 1.66 8.18 15.37
CA LYS A 107 2.69 9.20 15.22
C LYS A 107 2.11 10.58 14.91
N LEU A 108 1.05 10.64 14.11
CA LEU A 108 0.36 11.90 13.85
C LEU A 108 -0.36 12.40 15.11
N LEU A 109 -0.99 11.52 15.89
CA LEU A 109 -1.59 11.85 17.18
C LEU A 109 -0.52 12.37 18.16
N SER A 110 0.60 11.66 18.34
CA SER A 110 1.68 12.11 19.22
C SER A 110 2.29 13.46 18.77
N THR A 111 2.36 13.70 17.46
CA THR A 111 2.76 15.01 16.95
C THR A 111 1.76 16.09 17.38
N LEU A 112 0.47 15.84 17.28
CA LEU A 112 -0.57 16.77 17.78
C LEU A 112 -0.46 16.99 19.28
N GLU A 113 -0.23 15.93 20.06
CA GLU A 113 -0.03 16.01 21.51
C GLU A 113 1.14 16.91 21.88
N ASN A 114 2.26 16.81 21.18
CA ASN A 114 3.43 17.68 21.34
C ASN A 114 3.11 19.17 21.06
N TYR A 115 2.11 19.42 20.20
CA TYR A 115 1.58 20.77 19.99
C TYR A 115 0.45 21.16 20.97
N GLY A 116 0.22 20.37 22.03
CA GLY A 116 -0.71 20.66 23.13
C GLY A 116 -2.18 20.27 22.87
N TYR A 117 -2.47 19.37 21.95
CA TYR A 117 -3.78 18.75 21.74
C TYR A 117 -3.93 17.58 22.70
N LYS A 118 -4.55 17.78 23.87
CA LYS A 118 -4.61 16.78 24.98
C LYS A 118 -5.73 15.73 24.84
N LYS A 119 -6.68 15.93 23.93
CA LYS A 119 -7.86 15.05 23.80
C LYS A 119 -7.75 14.15 22.57
N THR A 120 -6.66 13.40 22.49
CA THR A 120 -6.41 12.41 21.46
C THR A 120 -6.72 11.02 21.95
N LYS A 121 -7.28 10.18 21.07
CA LYS A 121 -7.57 8.76 21.33
C LYS A 121 -7.30 7.94 20.09
N LEU A 122 -6.90 6.69 20.28
CA LEU A 122 -6.86 5.69 19.22
C LEU A 122 -8.08 4.78 19.32
N LEU A 123 -8.70 4.47 18.18
CA LEU A 123 -9.80 3.52 18.13
C LEU A 123 -9.35 2.15 18.65
N ASN A 124 -10.08 1.62 19.61
CA ASN A 124 -9.92 0.26 20.12
C ASN A 124 -11.21 -0.50 19.86
N LEU A 125 -11.12 -1.60 19.10
CA LEU A 125 -12.30 -2.36 18.67
C LEU A 125 -13.09 -2.94 19.84
N LYS A 126 -12.41 -3.44 20.88
CA LYS A 126 -13.05 -4.00 22.08
C LYS A 126 -13.77 -2.91 22.90
N ASN A 127 -13.06 -1.85 23.23
CA ASN A 127 -13.57 -0.82 24.17
C ASN A 127 -14.59 0.10 23.52
N HIS A 128 -14.37 0.51 22.25
CA HIS A 128 -15.22 1.48 21.57
C HIS A 128 -16.35 0.82 20.76
N LEU A 129 -16.13 -0.39 20.20
CA LEU A 129 -17.08 -1.04 19.31
C LEU A 129 -17.65 -2.36 19.85
N ASN A 130 -17.18 -2.83 21.03
CA ASN A 130 -17.53 -4.12 21.62
C ASN A 130 -17.18 -5.35 20.76
N ILE A 131 -16.07 -5.25 20.00
CA ILE A 131 -15.61 -6.30 19.11
C ILE A 131 -14.35 -6.94 19.68
N LYS A 132 -14.43 -8.23 20.03
CA LYS A 132 -13.29 -9.02 20.52
C LYS A 132 -12.59 -9.70 19.33
N THR A 133 -11.32 -9.42 19.13
CA THR A 133 -10.46 -10.04 18.12
C THR A 133 -9.00 -9.96 18.54
N ARG A 134 -8.19 -10.98 18.18
CA ARG A 134 -6.74 -10.98 18.40
C ARG A 134 -5.95 -10.19 17.33
N PHE A 135 -6.63 -9.72 16.28
CA PHE A 135 -6.02 -8.98 15.17
C PHE A 135 -6.54 -7.53 15.10
N ASP A 136 -6.86 -6.92 16.24
CA ASP A 136 -7.45 -5.58 16.36
C ASP A 136 -6.56 -4.45 15.82
N TYR A 137 -5.29 -4.72 15.62
CA TYR A 137 -4.30 -3.80 15.06
C TYR A 137 -4.17 -3.84 13.52
N ARG A 138 -4.79 -4.85 12.85
CA ARG A 138 -4.69 -5.03 11.41
C ARG A 138 -5.72 -4.21 10.65
N GLN A 139 -5.28 -3.53 9.55
CA GLN A 139 -6.16 -2.72 8.71
C GLN A 139 -7.32 -3.52 8.15
N GLU A 140 -7.09 -4.76 7.75
CA GLU A 140 -8.09 -5.67 7.19
C GLU A 140 -9.23 -5.91 8.18
N ILE A 141 -8.92 -6.02 9.47
CA ILE A 141 -9.90 -6.21 10.53
C ILE A 141 -10.57 -4.88 10.90
N ILE A 142 -9.78 -3.81 11.07
CA ILE A 142 -10.32 -2.49 11.42
C ILE A 142 -11.34 -2.06 10.35
N GLN A 143 -10.95 -2.00 9.07
CA GLN A 143 -11.81 -1.51 7.99
C GLN A 143 -13.12 -2.31 7.85
N LYS A 144 -13.08 -3.62 8.10
CA LYS A 144 -14.27 -4.49 8.04
C LYS A 144 -15.29 -4.13 9.12
N ASN A 145 -14.81 -3.67 10.27
CA ASN A 145 -15.63 -3.37 11.43
C ASN A 145 -16.13 -1.92 11.51
N LEU A 146 -15.74 -1.06 10.55
CA LEU A 146 -16.24 0.31 10.46
C LEU A 146 -17.53 0.36 9.64
N SER A 147 -18.67 0.39 10.31
CA SER A 147 -20.01 0.38 9.70
C SER A 147 -20.96 1.34 10.42
N GLU A 148 -22.13 1.58 9.87
CA GLU A 148 -23.17 2.38 10.53
C GLU A 148 -23.60 1.75 11.85
N ASN A 149 -23.67 0.42 11.93
CA ASN A 149 -24.02 -0.28 13.16
C ASN A 149 -22.94 -0.13 14.23
N SER A 150 -21.68 -0.27 13.87
CA SER A 150 -20.59 -0.04 14.82
C SER A 150 -20.47 1.43 15.23
N ALA A 151 -20.87 2.39 14.37
CA ALA A 151 -20.99 3.79 14.76
C ALA A 151 -22.05 4.03 15.83
N LYS A 152 -23.19 3.31 15.77
CA LYS A 152 -24.21 3.36 16.83
C LYS A 152 -23.64 2.82 18.15
N VAL A 153 -22.88 1.72 18.10
CA VAL A 153 -22.22 1.16 19.30
C VAL A 153 -21.19 2.14 19.87
N PHE A 154 -20.37 2.77 19.00
CA PHE A 154 -19.41 3.79 19.39
C PHE A 154 -20.11 4.93 20.16
N LEU A 155 -21.21 5.46 19.62
CA LEU A 155 -21.94 6.61 20.20
C LEU A 155 -22.69 6.30 21.50
N LYS A 156 -22.97 5.02 21.80
CA LYS A 156 -23.47 4.62 23.12
C LYS A 156 -22.41 4.73 24.23
N ARG A 157 -21.12 4.68 23.86
CA ARG A 157 -19.98 4.64 24.80
C ARG A 157 -19.12 5.90 24.75
N ASN A 158 -19.21 6.66 23.67
CA ASN A 158 -18.36 7.81 23.42
C ASN A 158 -19.16 8.98 22.85
N LYS A 159 -18.67 10.18 23.08
CA LYS A 159 -19.17 11.40 22.42
C LYS A 159 -18.72 11.44 20.97
N LYS A 160 -19.41 12.24 20.13
CA LYS A 160 -18.96 12.58 18.79
C LYS A 160 -17.62 13.32 18.85
N VAL A 161 -16.78 13.10 17.84
CA VAL A 161 -15.43 13.68 17.75
C VAL A 161 -15.40 14.86 16.77
N ASP A 162 -14.43 15.76 16.98
CA ASP A 162 -14.23 16.93 16.12
C ASP A 162 -13.35 16.60 14.92
N LEU A 163 -12.36 15.72 15.10
CA LEU A 163 -11.39 15.33 14.06
C LEU A 163 -11.19 13.82 14.07
N ILE A 164 -11.25 13.22 12.89
CA ILE A 164 -10.77 11.86 12.62
C ILE A 164 -9.46 11.94 11.86
N VAL A 165 -8.47 11.14 12.31
CA VAL A 165 -7.23 10.85 11.59
C VAL A 165 -7.30 9.43 11.09
N CYS A 166 -7.03 9.22 9.79
CA CYS A 166 -7.09 7.91 9.17
C CYS A 166 -5.96 7.77 8.14
N SER A 167 -4.86 7.18 8.58
CA SER A 167 -3.66 6.95 7.78
C SER A 167 -3.57 5.49 7.38
N LYS A 168 -3.19 5.24 6.12
CA LYS A 168 -2.86 3.90 5.58
C LYS A 168 -3.95 2.84 5.82
N LEU A 169 -5.22 3.23 5.71
CA LEU A 169 -6.37 2.34 5.91
C LEU A 169 -7.28 2.27 4.67
N ILE A 170 -7.53 3.41 4.01
CA ILE A 170 -8.57 3.49 2.97
C ILE A 170 -8.19 2.69 1.73
N GLU A 171 -6.91 2.56 1.40
CA GLU A 171 -6.39 1.72 0.32
C GLU A 171 -6.61 0.22 0.55
N HIS A 172 -6.70 -0.22 1.82
CA HIS A 172 -7.01 -1.60 2.22
C HIS A 172 -8.51 -1.88 2.34
N THR A 173 -9.35 -0.88 2.14
CA THR A 173 -10.77 -0.95 2.45
C THR A 173 -11.58 -1.64 1.37
N GLN A 174 -12.35 -2.68 1.73
CA GLN A 174 -13.23 -3.42 0.82
C GLN A 174 -14.57 -2.73 0.55
N ASN A 175 -14.99 -1.81 1.43
CA ASN A 175 -16.19 -1.01 1.27
C ASN A 175 -15.98 0.42 1.80
N ILE A 176 -15.42 1.26 0.94
CA ILE A 176 -15.09 2.65 1.27
C ILE A 176 -16.32 3.44 1.74
N ARG A 177 -17.47 3.22 1.12
CA ARG A 177 -18.73 3.91 1.48
C ARG A 177 -19.15 3.60 2.92
N GLN A 178 -19.01 2.35 3.33
CA GLN A 178 -19.34 1.91 4.69
C GLN A 178 -18.43 2.59 5.72
N VAL A 179 -17.13 2.66 5.45
CA VAL A 179 -16.15 3.33 6.33
C VAL A 179 -16.45 4.83 6.43
N PHE A 180 -16.72 5.51 5.33
CA PHE A 180 -17.08 6.93 5.39
C PHE A 180 -18.46 7.17 6.03
N SER A 181 -19.40 6.22 5.93
CA SER A 181 -20.66 6.30 6.67
C SER A 181 -20.42 6.24 8.19
N PHE A 182 -19.54 5.32 8.65
CA PHE A 182 -19.08 5.29 10.04
C PHE A 182 -18.50 6.65 10.46
N PHE A 183 -17.54 7.20 9.70
CA PHE A 183 -16.90 8.49 10.00
C PHE A 183 -17.93 9.62 10.11
N LYS A 184 -18.85 9.73 9.15
CA LYS A 184 -19.90 10.77 9.19
C LYS A 184 -20.78 10.67 10.41
N LYS A 185 -21.12 9.46 10.88
CA LYS A 185 -21.97 9.27 12.06
C LYS A 185 -21.29 9.71 13.35
N ILE A 186 -20.01 9.39 13.52
CA ILE A 186 -19.27 9.70 14.76
C ILE A 186 -18.69 11.11 14.79
N LEU A 187 -18.61 11.80 13.63
CA LEU A 187 -18.19 13.20 13.55
C LEU A 187 -19.31 14.15 14.01
N LYS A 188 -18.94 15.19 14.74
CA LYS A 188 -19.79 16.35 15.03
C LYS A 188 -20.27 17.03 13.73
N LYS A 189 -21.24 17.93 13.85
CA LYS A 189 -21.56 18.89 12.78
C LYS A 189 -20.29 19.69 12.45
N ASN A 190 -19.98 19.83 11.15
CA ASN A 190 -18.75 20.47 10.70
C ASN A 190 -17.44 19.75 11.10
N GLY A 191 -17.51 18.50 11.58
CA GLY A 191 -16.33 17.70 11.94
C GLY A 191 -15.36 17.50 10.76
N LEU A 192 -14.13 17.21 11.09
CA LEU A 192 -12.99 17.23 10.17
C LEU A 192 -12.41 15.82 10.01
N ILE A 193 -11.79 15.55 8.85
CA ILE A 193 -11.01 14.33 8.63
C ILE A 193 -9.65 14.65 8.02
N ILE A 194 -8.63 13.90 8.44
CA ILE A 194 -7.35 13.76 7.77
C ILE A 194 -7.31 12.36 7.18
N ILE A 195 -7.11 12.27 5.88
CA ILE A 195 -6.91 11.00 5.16
C ILE A 195 -5.50 11.03 4.56
N ASP A 196 -4.73 9.98 4.88
CA ASP A 196 -3.37 9.78 4.40
C ASP A 196 -3.27 8.43 3.71
N VAL A 197 -2.95 8.43 2.41
CA VAL A 197 -2.81 7.22 1.59
C VAL A 197 -1.62 7.36 0.63
N PRO A 198 -1.07 6.24 0.13
CA PRO A 198 -0.07 6.26 -0.94
C PRO A 198 -0.59 6.93 -2.22
N ASP A 199 0.27 7.69 -2.91
CA ASP A 199 -0.01 8.22 -4.26
C ASP A 199 0.43 7.21 -5.32
N SER A 200 -0.50 6.41 -5.75
CA SER A 200 -0.24 5.39 -6.78
C SER A 200 0.01 5.96 -8.19
N LYS A 201 -0.21 7.27 -8.40
CA LYS A 201 -0.03 7.89 -9.73
C LYS A 201 1.40 7.71 -10.23
N LYS A 202 2.39 7.89 -9.35
CA LYS A 202 3.80 7.74 -9.68
C LYS A 202 4.11 6.34 -10.21
N SER A 203 3.78 5.30 -9.46
CA SER A 203 3.99 3.90 -9.82
C SER A 203 3.25 3.51 -11.10
N LEU A 204 2.00 3.98 -11.27
CA LEU A 204 1.19 3.72 -12.46
C LEU A 204 1.78 4.38 -13.72
N VAL A 205 2.26 5.62 -13.63
CA VAL A 205 2.88 6.34 -14.75
C VAL A 205 4.23 5.73 -15.14
N GLN A 206 5.00 5.26 -14.17
CA GLN A 206 6.30 4.63 -14.39
C GLN A 206 6.18 3.17 -14.87
N GLY A 207 5.02 2.52 -14.71
CA GLY A 207 4.85 1.10 -15.01
C GLY A 207 5.48 0.19 -13.95
N ASN A 208 5.64 0.70 -12.72
CA ASN A 208 6.24 -0.06 -11.63
C ASN A 208 5.22 -1.06 -11.04
N ILE A 209 5.18 -2.26 -11.61
CA ILE A 209 4.26 -3.31 -11.20
C ILE A 209 4.59 -3.87 -9.81
N SER A 210 5.81 -3.72 -9.32
CA SER A 210 6.20 -4.20 -7.99
C SER A 210 5.48 -3.47 -6.85
N MET A 211 4.90 -2.29 -7.14
CA MET A 211 4.07 -1.52 -6.20
C MET A 211 2.59 -1.94 -6.22
N ILE A 212 2.22 -2.91 -7.05
CA ILE A 212 0.86 -3.47 -7.07
C ILE A 212 0.88 -4.76 -6.26
N TRP A 213 0.10 -4.80 -5.20
CA TRP A 213 -0.01 -5.98 -4.35
C TRP A 213 -1.41 -6.13 -3.77
N GLU A 214 -1.76 -7.33 -3.40
CA GLU A 214 -3.14 -7.74 -3.11
C GLU A 214 -3.77 -7.11 -1.87
N GLU A 215 -2.98 -6.61 -0.92
CA GLU A 215 -3.48 -5.94 0.29
C GLU A 215 -3.96 -4.52 -0.01
N HIS A 216 -3.37 -3.84 -1.02
CA HIS A 216 -3.85 -2.56 -1.52
C HIS A 216 -5.00 -2.79 -2.52
N ILE A 217 -6.23 -2.73 -2.04
CA ILE A 217 -7.43 -2.92 -2.87
C ILE A 217 -7.64 -1.74 -3.81
N SER A 218 -7.27 -0.54 -3.37
CA SER A 218 -7.46 0.74 -4.08
C SER A 218 -6.14 1.43 -4.33
N TYR A 219 -6.00 1.96 -5.55
CA TYR A 219 -4.83 2.72 -6.02
C TYR A 219 -5.25 4.16 -6.25
N PHE A 220 -4.98 5.00 -5.24
CA PHE A 220 -5.39 6.41 -5.25
C PHE A 220 -4.41 7.28 -6.03
N THR A 221 -4.99 8.24 -6.75
CA THR A 221 -4.30 9.44 -7.23
C THR A 221 -4.91 10.65 -6.52
N ASN A 222 -4.28 11.82 -6.60
CA ASN A 222 -4.83 13.06 -6.05
C ASN A 222 -6.29 13.28 -6.51
N LYS A 223 -6.59 13.02 -7.80
CA LYS A 223 -7.93 13.20 -8.37
C LYS A 223 -8.92 12.16 -7.86
N SER A 224 -8.56 10.89 -7.85
CA SER A 224 -9.48 9.83 -7.42
C SER A 224 -9.75 9.87 -5.92
N LEU A 225 -8.76 10.25 -5.09
CA LEU A 225 -8.98 10.46 -3.66
C LEU A 225 -9.90 11.65 -3.40
N HIS A 226 -9.70 12.79 -4.10
CA HIS A 226 -10.61 13.92 -4.02
C HIS A 226 -12.05 13.51 -4.37
N ASN A 227 -12.23 12.86 -5.53
CA ASN A 227 -13.55 12.41 -5.97
C ASN A 227 -14.21 11.45 -4.96
N THR A 228 -13.42 10.52 -4.41
CA THR A 228 -13.87 9.58 -3.38
C THR A 228 -14.40 10.31 -2.15
N LEU A 229 -13.67 11.31 -1.65
CA LEU A 229 -14.05 12.08 -0.47
C LEU A 229 -15.32 12.92 -0.72
N VAL A 230 -15.37 13.61 -1.86
CA VAL A 230 -16.52 14.45 -2.21
C VAL A 230 -17.79 13.62 -2.39
N ILE A 231 -17.72 12.49 -3.11
CA ILE A 231 -18.86 11.58 -3.31
C ILE A 231 -19.36 11.03 -1.96
N ASN A 232 -18.46 10.80 -1.01
CA ASN A 232 -18.81 10.28 0.32
C ASN A 232 -19.19 11.37 1.33
N GLY A 233 -19.39 12.62 0.89
CA GLY A 233 -19.96 13.70 1.69
C GLY A 233 -18.95 14.51 2.48
N PHE A 234 -17.78 14.76 1.89
CA PHE A 234 -16.76 15.63 2.49
C PHE A 234 -16.34 16.74 1.52
N LYS A 235 -16.13 17.95 2.05
CA LYS A 235 -15.68 19.13 1.30
C LYS A 235 -14.22 19.42 1.58
N LYS A 236 -13.46 19.73 0.53
CA LYS A 236 -12.03 20.01 0.62
C LYS A 236 -11.73 21.26 1.44
N ILE A 237 -10.76 21.17 2.33
CA ILE A 237 -10.09 22.29 2.99
C ILE A 237 -8.67 22.43 2.44
N LEU A 238 -7.90 21.34 2.48
CA LEU A 238 -6.52 21.27 2.05
C LEU A 238 -6.21 19.91 1.45
N SER A 239 -5.32 19.87 0.47
CA SER A 239 -4.69 18.63 0.01
C SER A 239 -3.21 18.91 -0.21
N LYS A 240 -2.36 17.98 0.24
CA LYS A 240 -0.91 18.05 0.07
C LYS A 240 -0.40 16.71 -0.45
N THR A 241 0.53 16.77 -1.38
CA THR A 241 1.33 15.60 -1.79
C THR A 241 2.72 15.77 -1.19
N PHE A 242 3.19 14.76 -0.48
CA PHE A 242 4.56 14.66 0.00
C PHE A 242 5.33 13.74 -0.92
N PHE A 243 6.45 14.24 -1.46
CA PHE A 243 7.22 13.56 -2.49
C PHE A 243 8.35 12.73 -1.86
N PHE A 244 8.40 11.46 -2.24
CA PHE A 244 9.41 10.51 -1.81
C PHE A 244 9.95 9.72 -3.01
N LYS A 245 11.13 9.11 -2.84
CA LYS A 245 11.77 8.36 -3.93
C LYS A 245 10.97 7.14 -4.35
N GLN A 246 10.49 6.35 -3.41
CA GLN A 246 9.78 5.10 -3.74
C GLN A 246 8.31 5.34 -4.06
N GLU A 247 7.57 5.99 -3.17
CA GLU A 247 6.15 6.26 -3.29
C GLU A 247 5.80 7.56 -2.58
N ASN A 248 5.04 8.44 -3.23
CA ASN A 248 4.56 9.67 -2.62
C ASN A 248 3.40 9.38 -1.67
N ASN A 249 3.10 10.34 -0.79
CA ASN A 249 1.91 10.29 0.07
C ASN A 249 0.96 11.44 -0.22
N LEU A 250 -0.34 11.12 -0.25
CA LEU A 250 -1.43 12.08 -0.35
C LEU A 250 -2.01 12.29 1.05
N VAL A 251 -1.92 13.51 1.56
CA VAL A 251 -2.51 13.87 2.85
C VAL A 251 -3.58 14.91 2.62
N PHE A 252 -4.82 14.53 2.86
CA PHE A 252 -6.02 15.32 2.56
C PHE A 252 -6.73 15.69 3.84
N PHE A 253 -7.05 16.96 3.98
CA PHE A 253 -7.79 17.53 5.10
C PHE A 253 -9.13 18.07 4.61
N TYR A 254 -10.20 17.47 5.07
CA TYR A 254 -11.55 17.70 4.59
C TYR A 254 -12.52 17.91 5.73
N LYS A 255 -13.64 18.58 5.45
CA LYS A 255 -14.72 18.84 6.39
C LYS A 255 -15.94 18.04 5.99
N LYS A 256 -16.66 17.48 6.96
CA LYS A 256 -17.95 16.86 6.75
C LYS A 256 -18.91 17.85 6.11
N ASN A 257 -19.52 17.46 5.00
CA ASN A 257 -20.54 18.23 4.30
C ASN A 257 -21.93 17.75 4.72
N GLU A 258 -22.73 18.67 5.24
CA GLU A 258 -24.10 18.36 5.68
C GLU A 258 -25.07 18.29 4.50
N VAL A 259 -24.75 18.94 3.39
CA VAL A 259 -25.61 18.99 2.20
C VAL A 259 -25.38 17.71 1.36
N LYS A 260 -26.46 16.99 1.05
CA LYS A 260 -26.46 15.87 0.08
C LYS A 260 -26.34 16.41 -1.37
N SER A 261 -25.39 17.27 -1.66
CA SER A 261 -25.14 17.70 -3.05
C SER A 261 -24.18 16.70 -3.71
N TYR A 262 -24.64 16.05 -4.75
CA TYR A 262 -23.73 15.36 -5.65
C TYR A 262 -22.81 16.40 -6.30
N PRO A 263 -21.51 16.18 -6.35
CA PRO A 263 -20.60 17.16 -6.96
C PRO A 263 -20.94 17.30 -8.44
N ASN A 264 -21.24 18.52 -8.87
CA ASN A 264 -21.55 18.84 -10.28
C ASN A 264 -20.36 18.54 -11.20
N LYS A 265 -19.14 18.55 -10.67
CA LYS A 265 -17.92 18.33 -11.45
C LYS A 265 -16.91 17.50 -10.69
N LEU A 266 -16.70 16.25 -11.11
CA LEU A 266 -15.61 15.41 -10.64
C LEU A 266 -14.34 15.63 -11.47
N LEU A 267 -13.17 15.51 -10.83
CA LEU A 267 -11.89 15.62 -11.51
C LEU A 267 -11.68 14.41 -12.43
N LYS A 268 -11.40 14.64 -13.72
CA LYS A 268 -11.20 13.58 -14.69
C LYS A 268 -9.72 13.16 -14.77
N GLU A 269 -9.49 11.85 -14.83
CA GLU A 269 -8.17 11.27 -15.09
C GLU A 269 -8.28 10.34 -16.31
N LYS A 270 -7.53 10.65 -17.38
CA LYS A 270 -7.66 9.94 -18.66
C LYS A 270 -6.56 8.87 -18.80
N ASN A 271 -6.96 7.67 -19.26
CA ASN A 271 -6.06 6.63 -19.79
C ASN A 271 -4.94 6.14 -18.88
N LEU A 272 -5.01 6.35 -17.55
CA LEU A 272 -3.92 5.99 -16.63
C LEU A 272 -3.66 4.48 -16.62
N ILE A 273 -4.72 3.66 -16.57
CA ILE A 273 -4.57 2.20 -16.58
C ILE A 273 -4.02 1.66 -17.91
N MET A 274 -4.38 2.30 -19.03
CA MET A 274 -3.85 1.93 -20.35
C MET A 274 -2.37 2.29 -20.47
N LYS A 275 -1.98 3.48 -20.00
CA LYS A 275 -0.57 3.89 -19.92
C LYS A 275 0.24 2.93 -19.06
N PHE A 276 -0.28 2.57 -17.89
CA PHE A 276 0.33 1.58 -17.01
C PHE A 276 0.55 0.24 -17.74
N LYS A 277 -0.48 -0.29 -18.42
CA LYS A 277 -0.40 -1.55 -19.17
C LYS A 277 0.74 -1.53 -20.21
N ILE A 278 0.84 -0.44 -20.99
CA ILE A 278 1.89 -0.28 -22.02
C ILE A 278 3.27 -0.23 -21.35
N LYS A 279 3.42 0.56 -20.30
CA LYS A 279 4.69 0.71 -19.56
C LYS A 279 5.14 -0.62 -18.94
N VAL A 280 4.22 -1.37 -18.30
CA VAL A 280 4.53 -2.69 -17.75
C VAL A 280 4.99 -3.67 -18.84
N LYS A 281 4.33 -3.68 -20.01
CA LYS A 281 4.74 -4.54 -21.13
C LYS A 281 6.16 -4.21 -21.60
N ASN A 282 6.46 -2.92 -21.78
CA ASN A 282 7.79 -2.47 -22.22
C ASN A 282 8.86 -2.75 -21.16
N TYR A 283 8.54 -2.50 -19.89
CA TYR A 283 9.40 -2.82 -18.75
C TYR A 283 9.74 -4.32 -18.70
N LYS A 284 8.71 -5.17 -18.85
CA LYS A 284 8.91 -6.63 -18.88
C LYS A 284 9.87 -7.04 -20.00
N LYS A 285 9.62 -6.61 -21.25
CA LYS A 285 10.48 -6.95 -22.40
C LYS A 285 11.93 -6.56 -22.14
N ARG A 286 12.14 -5.36 -21.61
CA ARG A 286 13.47 -4.85 -21.32
C ARG A 286 14.19 -5.67 -20.25
N ILE A 287 13.52 -6.00 -19.15
CA ILE A 287 14.11 -6.79 -18.07
C ILE A 287 14.42 -8.22 -18.52
N GLU A 288 13.54 -8.83 -19.32
CA GLU A 288 13.78 -10.16 -19.90
C GLU A 288 15.04 -10.17 -20.76
N ASN A 289 15.26 -9.16 -21.60
CA ASN A 289 16.48 -9.05 -22.40
C ASN A 289 17.73 -8.92 -21.52
N ILE A 290 17.69 -8.07 -20.49
CA ILE A 290 18.81 -7.91 -19.54
C ILE A 290 19.13 -9.23 -18.86
N LEU A 291 18.13 -9.89 -18.29
CA LEU A 291 18.28 -11.15 -17.57
C LEU A 291 18.82 -12.26 -18.48
N GLN A 292 18.36 -12.32 -19.73
CA GLN A 292 18.82 -13.29 -20.72
C GLN A 292 20.28 -13.05 -21.10
N THR A 293 20.66 -11.80 -21.43
CA THR A 293 22.04 -11.42 -21.76
C THR A 293 23.02 -11.80 -20.64
N PHE A 294 22.69 -11.53 -19.40
CA PHE A 294 23.55 -11.91 -18.28
C PHE A 294 23.60 -13.42 -18.05
N LYS A 295 22.50 -14.14 -18.26
CA LYS A 295 22.47 -15.60 -18.19
C LYS A 295 23.40 -16.24 -19.25
N GLU A 296 23.39 -15.74 -20.48
CA GLU A 296 24.28 -16.18 -21.57
C GLU A 296 25.75 -15.92 -21.23
N ARG A 297 26.04 -14.82 -20.53
CA ARG A 297 27.38 -14.51 -19.99
C ARG A 297 27.73 -15.28 -18.71
N LYS A 298 26.96 -16.32 -18.34
CA LYS A 298 27.15 -17.20 -17.17
C LYS A 298 27.08 -16.47 -15.82
N TYR A 299 26.31 -15.35 -15.75
CA TYR A 299 25.98 -14.71 -14.47
C TYR A 299 24.81 -15.43 -13.80
N PHE A 300 24.84 -15.46 -12.47
CA PHE A 300 23.71 -15.85 -11.64
C PHE A 300 22.84 -14.64 -11.34
N ASN A 301 21.62 -14.62 -11.88
CA ASN A 301 20.67 -13.57 -11.59
C ASN A 301 20.00 -13.87 -10.25
N VAL A 302 20.03 -12.90 -9.33
CA VAL A 302 19.41 -12.99 -8.01
C VAL A 302 18.62 -11.72 -7.70
N VAL A 303 17.58 -11.85 -6.86
CA VAL A 303 16.88 -10.68 -6.28
C VAL A 303 17.27 -10.58 -4.83
N TYR A 304 17.66 -9.40 -4.37
CA TYR A 304 18.01 -9.12 -3.00
C TYR A 304 16.84 -8.40 -2.29
N GLY A 305 16.34 -9.03 -1.23
CA GLY A 305 15.14 -8.66 -0.49
C GLY A 305 13.94 -9.55 -0.82
N ALA A 306 13.57 -10.47 0.08
CA ALA A 306 12.40 -11.33 -0.04
C ALA A 306 11.15 -10.65 0.55
N GLY A 307 10.80 -9.47 0.00
CA GLY A 307 9.61 -8.70 0.35
C GLY A 307 8.55 -8.76 -0.75
N HIS A 308 7.38 -8.18 -0.50
CA HIS A 308 6.25 -8.18 -1.46
C HIS A 308 6.62 -7.58 -2.82
N ASN A 309 7.44 -6.51 -2.86
CA ASN A 309 7.89 -5.89 -4.11
C ASN A 309 8.66 -6.86 -5.00
N SER A 310 9.58 -7.63 -4.43
CA SER A 310 10.35 -8.64 -5.14
C SER A 310 9.47 -9.78 -5.64
N VAL A 311 8.54 -10.24 -4.80
CA VAL A 311 7.62 -11.33 -5.15
C VAL A 311 6.67 -10.89 -6.27
N ALA A 312 6.11 -9.68 -6.19
CA ALA A 312 5.28 -9.09 -7.24
C ALA A 312 6.07 -8.96 -8.55
N PHE A 313 7.29 -8.43 -8.51
CA PHE A 313 8.16 -8.30 -9.66
C PHE A 313 8.42 -9.63 -10.35
N ILE A 314 8.82 -10.66 -9.60
CA ILE A 314 9.14 -11.98 -10.13
C ILE A 314 7.88 -12.67 -10.69
N ASN A 315 6.81 -12.71 -9.91
CA ASN A 315 5.63 -13.51 -10.24
C ASN A 315 4.72 -12.83 -11.27
N TYR A 316 4.45 -11.53 -11.15
CA TYR A 316 3.54 -10.84 -12.06
C TYR A 316 4.14 -10.66 -13.44
N LEU A 317 5.46 -10.48 -13.53
CA LEU A 317 6.17 -10.45 -14.80
C LEU A 317 6.57 -11.84 -15.32
N LYS A 318 6.35 -12.91 -14.54
CA LYS A 318 6.71 -14.31 -14.87
C LYS A 318 8.22 -14.48 -15.14
N LEU A 319 9.03 -13.87 -14.27
CA LEU A 319 10.50 -13.84 -14.43
C LEU A 319 11.22 -14.95 -13.66
N GLY A 320 10.52 -15.80 -12.92
CA GLY A 320 11.12 -16.83 -12.05
C GLY A 320 12.17 -17.71 -12.75
N LYS A 321 11.97 -18.06 -14.02
CA LYS A 321 12.89 -18.90 -14.81
C LYS A 321 14.27 -18.26 -15.08
N TYR A 322 14.40 -16.96 -14.87
CA TYR A 322 15.65 -16.23 -15.08
C TYR A 322 16.48 -16.06 -13.82
N PHE A 323 15.89 -16.28 -12.64
CA PHE A 323 16.56 -16.10 -11.35
C PHE A 323 16.98 -17.46 -10.77
N SER A 324 18.12 -17.46 -10.07
CA SER A 324 18.64 -18.63 -9.36
C SER A 324 18.13 -18.69 -7.92
N TYR A 325 18.11 -17.54 -7.24
CA TYR A 325 17.74 -17.42 -5.82
C TYR A 325 17.09 -16.07 -5.55
N ILE A 326 16.41 -15.98 -4.40
CA ILE A 326 16.19 -14.73 -3.70
C ILE A 326 17.13 -14.68 -2.51
N VAL A 327 17.71 -13.51 -2.24
CA VAL A 327 18.62 -13.31 -1.13
C VAL A 327 17.98 -12.39 -0.11
N ASP A 328 17.98 -12.77 1.15
CA ASP A 328 17.48 -11.93 2.25
C ASP A 328 18.33 -12.20 3.51
N ASP A 329 18.61 -11.14 4.28
CA ASP A 329 19.40 -11.24 5.50
C ASP A 329 18.55 -11.63 6.74
N ASP A 330 17.22 -11.68 6.60
CA ASP A 330 16.31 -12.11 7.67
C ASP A 330 16.36 -13.64 7.80
N GLU A 331 16.95 -14.16 8.88
CA GLU A 331 17.07 -15.59 9.14
C GLU A 331 15.71 -16.32 9.20
N ASN A 332 14.61 -15.61 9.53
CA ASN A 332 13.27 -16.20 9.51
C ASN A 332 12.82 -16.60 8.10
N LYS A 333 13.43 -16.04 7.06
CA LYS A 333 13.10 -16.32 5.66
C LYS A 333 13.98 -17.38 5.03
N LYS A 334 15.09 -17.75 5.66
CA LYS A 334 16.06 -18.72 5.16
C LYS A 334 15.39 -20.06 4.84
N ASN A 335 15.71 -20.60 3.69
CA ASN A 335 15.15 -21.88 3.16
C ASN A 335 13.64 -21.84 2.90
N LEU A 336 12.97 -20.71 3.01
CA LEU A 336 11.62 -20.56 2.46
C LEU A 336 11.70 -20.51 0.93
N LYS A 337 10.60 -20.87 0.29
CA LYS A 337 10.47 -20.81 -1.18
C LYS A 337 9.29 -19.91 -1.55
N LEU A 338 9.42 -19.20 -2.66
CA LEU A 338 8.32 -18.39 -3.19
C LEU A 338 7.29 -19.26 -3.87
N TYR A 339 6.03 -19.04 -3.54
CA TYR A 339 4.94 -19.56 -4.36
C TYR A 339 4.99 -18.96 -5.77
N GLY A 340 4.78 -19.78 -6.78
CA GLY A 340 4.73 -19.39 -8.19
C GLY A 340 6.04 -19.59 -8.95
N SER A 341 7.16 -19.20 -8.39
CA SER A 341 8.48 -19.35 -9.02
C SER A 341 9.34 -20.49 -8.44
N ASN A 342 8.99 -21.00 -7.26
CA ASN A 342 9.77 -21.99 -6.49
C ASN A 342 11.20 -21.51 -6.11
N LEU A 343 11.51 -20.23 -6.28
CA LEU A 343 12.81 -19.69 -5.91
C LEU A 343 13.01 -19.79 -4.41
N GLU A 344 14.15 -20.33 -4.02
CA GLU A 344 14.53 -20.47 -2.62
C GLU A 344 15.16 -19.19 -2.08
N VAL A 345 14.84 -18.85 -0.83
CA VAL A 345 15.45 -17.73 -0.12
C VAL A 345 16.75 -18.21 0.53
N LYS A 346 17.86 -17.58 0.12
CA LYS A 346 19.19 -17.80 0.68
C LYS A 346 19.64 -16.55 1.43
N ASN A 347 20.52 -16.70 2.43
CA ASN A 347 21.18 -15.55 3.04
C ASN A 347 22.41 -15.10 2.22
N PHE A 348 22.95 -13.93 2.55
CA PHE A 348 24.09 -13.37 1.83
C PHE A 348 25.33 -14.26 1.92
N ASP A 349 25.58 -14.89 3.08
CA ASP A 349 26.75 -15.74 3.28
C ASP A 349 26.74 -16.98 2.37
N TYR A 350 25.57 -17.49 2.03
CA TYR A 350 25.43 -18.57 1.06
C TYR A 350 25.96 -18.14 -0.31
N ILE A 351 25.53 -16.98 -0.85
CA ILE A 351 25.98 -16.52 -2.16
C ILE A 351 27.44 -16.10 -2.16
N LYS A 352 27.96 -15.59 -1.04
CA LYS A 352 29.38 -15.24 -0.88
C LYS A 352 30.32 -16.44 -1.03
N LYS A 353 29.88 -17.63 -0.60
CA LYS A 353 30.64 -18.89 -0.71
C LYS A 353 30.66 -19.44 -2.13
N ILE A 354 29.77 -19.00 -3.02
CA ILE A 354 29.68 -19.47 -4.40
C ILE A 354 30.63 -18.63 -5.27
N SER A 355 31.64 -19.28 -5.86
CA SER A 355 32.56 -18.63 -6.80
C SER A 355 31.89 -18.39 -8.17
N LYS A 356 30.94 -17.48 -8.24
CA LYS A 356 30.19 -17.14 -9.45
C LYS A 356 30.07 -15.61 -9.62
N LYS A 357 29.78 -15.16 -10.83
CA LYS A 357 29.42 -13.78 -11.14
C LYS A 357 27.95 -13.55 -10.91
N PHE A 358 27.60 -12.45 -10.26
CA PHE A 358 26.19 -12.18 -9.90
C PHE A 358 25.64 -10.92 -10.57
N VAL A 359 24.39 -11.00 -11.03
CA VAL A 359 23.55 -9.83 -11.30
C VAL A 359 22.46 -9.78 -10.24
N ILE A 360 22.45 -8.69 -9.48
CA ILE A 360 21.64 -8.54 -8.29
C ILE A 360 20.62 -7.44 -8.51
N PHE A 361 19.33 -7.77 -8.40
CA PHE A 361 18.23 -6.82 -8.46
C PHE A 361 17.74 -6.51 -7.06
N LEU A 362 17.87 -5.24 -6.65
CA LEU A 362 17.44 -4.78 -5.32
C LEU A 362 15.92 -4.59 -5.26
N GLY A 363 15.24 -5.43 -4.49
CA GLY A 363 13.81 -5.29 -4.15
C GLY A 363 13.59 -4.84 -2.71
N ILE A 364 14.56 -4.12 -2.15
CA ILE A 364 14.54 -3.53 -0.81
C ILE A 364 14.11 -2.07 -0.88
N ASN A 365 13.82 -1.45 0.27
CA ASN A 365 13.50 -0.02 0.31
C ASN A 365 14.65 0.81 -0.29
N ILE A 366 14.31 1.73 -1.20
CA ILE A 366 15.26 2.57 -1.95
C ILE A 366 16.20 3.40 -1.04
N TYR A 367 15.76 3.74 0.17
CA TYR A 367 16.56 4.51 1.13
C TYR A 367 17.68 3.72 1.79
N ILE A 368 17.62 2.38 1.74
CA ILE A 368 18.66 1.52 2.29
C ILE A 368 19.57 0.92 1.21
N GLU A 369 19.29 1.15 -0.07
CA GLU A 369 20.13 0.66 -1.17
C GLU A 369 21.59 1.07 -1.03
N SER A 370 21.86 2.33 -0.65
CA SER A 370 23.22 2.83 -0.44
C SER A 370 23.97 2.13 0.70
N LYS A 371 23.26 1.63 1.70
CA LYS A 371 23.84 0.87 2.82
C LYS A 371 24.15 -0.58 2.44
N VAL A 372 23.33 -1.16 1.55
CA VAL A 372 23.45 -2.57 1.16
C VAL A 372 24.43 -2.75 -0.02
N THR A 373 24.47 -1.81 -0.96
CA THR A 373 25.30 -1.89 -2.17
C THR A 373 26.80 -2.18 -1.90
N PRO A 374 27.48 -1.57 -0.91
CA PRO A 374 28.89 -1.87 -0.62
C PRO A 374 29.12 -3.35 -0.27
N LYS A 375 28.22 -3.95 0.53
CA LYS A 375 28.26 -5.37 0.87
C LYS A 375 28.15 -6.25 -0.38
N LEU A 376 27.24 -5.92 -1.30
CA LEU A 376 27.02 -6.69 -2.51
C LEU A 376 28.16 -6.57 -3.53
N LYS A 377 28.86 -5.45 -3.55
CA LYS A 377 30.03 -5.23 -4.40
C LYS A 377 31.27 -6.03 -3.97
N GLN A 378 31.25 -6.63 -2.78
CA GLN A 378 32.30 -7.58 -2.34
C GLN A 378 32.25 -8.90 -3.13
N LEU A 379 31.12 -9.21 -3.77
CA LEU A 379 31.01 -10.38 -4.65
C LEU A 379 31.77 -10.09 -5.96
N LYS A 380 32.63 -11.01 -6.36
CA LYS A 380 33.46 -10.89 -7.57
C LYS A 380 32.59 -10.59 -8.81
N ASP A 381 32.96 -9.56 -9.56
CA ASP A 381 32.31 -9.16 -10.83
C ASP A 381 30.77 -8.93 -10.70
N SER A 382 30.27 -8.56 -9.51
CA SER A 382 28.85 -8.34 -9.32
C SER A 382 28.35 -7.07 -10.01
N LYS A 383 27.13 -7.16 -10.62
CA LYS A 383 26.38 -6.03 -11.16
C LYS A 383 25.14 -5.84 -10.30
N VAL A 384 24.89 -4.61 -9.86
CA VAL A 384 23.78 -4.29 -8.95
C VAL A 384 22.82 -3.32 -9.61
N PHE A 385 21.57 -3.69 -9.70
CA PHE A 385 20.47 -2.89 -10.24
C PHE A 385 19.34 -2.75 -9.21
N SER A 386 18.52 -1.71 -9.34
CA SER A 386 17.32 -1.53 -8.53
C SER A 386 16.06 -1.85 -9.33
N LEU A 387 15.02 -2.35 -8.64
CA LEU A 387 13.67 -2.51 -9.22
C LEU A 387 12.92 -1.17 -9.35
N TYR A 388 13.41 -0.12 -8.70
CA TYR A 388 12.70 1.16 -8.60
C TYR A 388 13.20 2.18 -9.61
N PRO A 389 12.33 2.73 -10.47
CA PRO A 389 12.70 3.71 -11.49
C PRO A 389 13.41 4.96 -10.97
N ASP A 390 13.17 5.35 -9.72
CA ASP A 390 13.79 6.54 -9.11
C ASP A 390 15.14 6.26 -8.43
N SER A 391 15.58 5.02 -8.44
CA SER A 391 16.91 4.67 -7.93
C SER A 391 18.00 5.10 -8.91
N LYS A 392 19.14 5.52 -8.36
CA LYS A 392 20.37 5.72 -9.14
C LYS A 392 20.90 4.42 -9.77
N LEU A 393 20.50 3.27 -9.20
CA LEU A 393 20.87 1.94 -9.67
C LEU A 393 19.84 1.34 -10.64
N PHE A 394 18.83 2.12 -11.04
CA PHE A 394 17.85 1.64 -12.00
C PHE A 394 18.54 1.40 -13.36
N PHE A 395 18.30 0.25 -13.96
CA PHE A 395 18.80 -0.05 -15.30
C PHE A 395 18.12 0.85 -16.34
N LYS A 396 18.91 1.61 -17.04
CA LYS A 396 18.46 2.51 -18.13
C LYS A 396 18.34 1.79 -19.45
#